data_bffd058b6b789f9cb03f6f4ff1cee44b
#
_entry.id   bffd058b6b789f9cb03f6f4ff1cee44b
#
_cell.length_a   1.000
_cell.length_b   1.000
_cell.length_c   1.000
_cell.angle_alpha   90.00
_cell.angle_beta   90.00
_cell.angle_gamma   90.00
#
_symmetry.space_group_name_H-M   'P 1'
#
loop_
_entity.id
_entity.type
_entity.pdbx_description
1 polymer ?
#
loop_
_entity_poly.entity_id
_entity_poly.type
_entity_poly.pdbx_seq_one_letter_code
_entity_poly.pdbx_strand_id
1 'polypeptide(L)'
;KSVSTIVTGTTISNGIGFSPDNRYMYFIDTPVQKVGRYKYDIDSGIALFDRYIVTDYSTDVFPDGMCVDTDGMIWVAEWGGSRVCKWDPETGEKLTEILLPCKYVSSCCLGGNNLERLYITTARGSDSDDIGGALFSADITTLRGK
;
A
#
# COMPACT_ATOMS: atom_id res chain seq x y z
N LYS A 1 4.13 1.89 -29.17
CA LYS A 1 4.08 1.75 -27.71
C LYS A 1 5.10 0.70 -27.32
N SER A 2 6.00 1.02 -26.39
CA SER A 2 7.01 0.10 -25.85
C SER A 2 6.66 -0.26 -24.40
N VAL A 3 7.03 -1.46 -23.99
CA VAL A 3 6.94 -1.93 -22.60
C VAL A 3 8.38 -2.19 -22.15
N SER A 4 8.73 -1.71 -20.96
CA SER A 4 10.04 -1.94 -20.35
C SER A 4 9.87 -2.55 -18.96
N THR A 5 10.86 -3.34 -18.55
CA THR A 5 10.91 -3.93 -17.23
C THR A 5 11.66 -2.98 -16.29
N ILE A 6 11.06 -2.66 -15.14
CA ILE A 6 11.64 -1.74 -14.15
C ILE A 6 12.27 -2.49 -12.99
N VAL A 7 11.59 -3.51 -12.47
CA VAL A 7 12.07 -4.35 -11.36
C VAL A 7 11.97 -5.82 -11.78
N THR A 8 12.98 -6.61 -11.47
CA THR A 8 13.03 -8.06 -11.74
C THR A 8 13.36 -8.85 -10.48
N GLY A 9 13.20 -10.17 -10.53
CA GLY A 9 13.48 -11.06 -9.40
C GLY A 9 12.41 -11.03 -8.32
N THR A 10 11.21 -10.58 -8.67
CA THR A 10 10.03 -10.54 -7.80
C THR A 10 9.18 -11.80 -7.98
N THR A 11 8.41 -12.15 -6.96
CA THR A 11 7.51 -13.31 -6.96
C THR A 11 6.07 -12.89 -7.23
N ILE A 12 5.54 -11.94 -6.47
CA ILE A 12 4.19 -11.40 -6.63
C ILE A 12 4.28 -9.88 -6.56
N SER A 13 4.46 -9.25 -7.72
CA SER A 13 4.44 -7.79 -7.86
C SER A 13 3.06 -7.25 -7.47
N ASN A 14 3.02 -6.34 -6.51
CA ASN A 14 1.77 -5.85 -5.94
C ASN A 14 1.79 -4.33 -5.75
N GLY A 15 1.47 -3.81 -4.57
CA GLY A 15 1.31 -2.39 -4.33
C GLY A 15 2.42 -1.53 -4.91
N ILE A 16 2.04 -0.45 -5.59
CA ILE A 16 2.95 0.55 -6.16
C ILE A 16 2.42 1.95 -5.86
N GLY A 17 3.32 2.88 -5.58
CA GLY A 17 3.01 4.28 -5.39
C GLY A 17 4.25 5.16 -5.58
N PHE A 18 4.03 6.46 -5.72
CA PHE A 18 5.11 7.43 -5.90
C PHE A 18 4.99 8.53 -4.85
N SER A 19 6.14 9.01 -4.37
CA SER A 19 6.16 10.18 -3.49
C SER A 19 5.60 11.41 -4.22
N PRO A 20 4.94 12.36 -3.52
CA PRO A 20 4.36 13.55 -4.15
C PRO A 20 5.38 14.40 -4.93
N ASP A 21 6.64 14.34 -4.56
CA ASP A 21 7.74 15.04 -5.23
C ASP A 21 8.38 14.23 -6.38
N ASN A 22 7.85 13.03 -6.68
CA ASN A 22 8.31 12.11 -7.70
C ASN A 22 9.78 11.64 -7.57
N ARG A 23 10.38 11.75 -6.37
CA ARG A 23 11.76 11.28 -6.14
C ARG A 23 11.85 9.82 -5.74
N TYR A 24 10.75 9.24 -5.26
CA TYR A 24 10.71 7.86 -4.80
C TYR A 24 9.53 7.10 -5.40
N MET A 25 9.78 5.85 -5.74
CA MET A 25 8.78 4.84 -6.00
C MET A 25 8.77 3.87 -4.81
N TYR A 26 7.58 3.55 -4.33
CA TYR A 26 7.35 2.50 -3.33
C TYR A 26 6.78 1.28 -4.03
N PHE A 27 7.24 0.10 -3.64
CA PHE A 27 6.85 -1.13 -4.32
C PHE A 27 6.81 -2.31 -3.34
N ILE A 28 5.85 -3.20 -3.55
CA ILE A 28 5.64 -4.39 -2.75
C ILE A 28 5.85 -5.64 -3.62
N ASP A 29 6.72 -6.54 -3.17
CA ASP A 29 6.70 -7.95 -3.53
C ASP A 29 6.11 -8.71 -2.34
N THR A 30 4.86 -9.13 -2.44
CA THR A 30 4.05 -9.64 -1.32
C THR A 30 4.74 -10.70 -0.47
N PRO A 31 5.39 -11.76 -1.03
CA PRO A 31 6.03 -12.80 -0.22
C PRO A 31 7.26 -12.33 0.56
N VAL A 32 7.83 -11.19 0.19
CA VAL A 32 8.95 -10.58 0.92
C VAL A 32 8.51 -9.99 2.25
N GLN A 33 7.21 -9.71 2.41
CA GLN A 33 6.61 -9.07 3.60
C GLN A 33 7.31 -7.75 3.98
N LYS A 34 7.61 -6.92 2.99
CA LYS A 34 8.27 -5.62 3.16
C LYS A 34 7.78 -4.65 2.11
N VAL A 35 7.87 -3.36 2.41
CA VAL A 35 7.70 -2.31 1.41
C VAL A 35 9.08 -1.78 1.03
N GLY A 36 9.42 -1.86 -0.24
CA GLY A 36 10.67 -1.34 -0.80
C GLY A 36 10.53 0.10 -1.24
N ARG A 37 11.56 0.90 -1.02
CA ARG A 37 11.72 2.25 -1.57
C ARG A 37 12.79 2.22 -2.65
N TYR A 38 12.52 2.90 -3.74
CA TYR A 38 13.41 3.03 -4.90
C TYR A 38 13.60 4.52 -5.20
N LYS A 39 14.83 4.94 -5.48
CA LYS A 39 15.08 6.26 -6.07
C LYS A 39 14.52 6.24 -7.48
N TYR A 40 13.64 7.18 -7.78
CA TYR A 40 12.91 7.23 -9.05
C TYR A 40 13.33 8.45 -9.86
N ASP A 41 13.61 8.22 -11.13
CA ASP A 41 13.88 9.26 -12.12
C ASP A 41 12.64 9.38 -13.03
N ILE A 42 11.92 10.49 -12.91
CA ILE A 42 10.67 10.71 -13.63
C ILE A 42 10.87 10.85 -15.16
N ASP A 43 12.03 11.32 -15.59
CA ASP A 43 12.29 11.56 -17.02
C ASP A 43 12.62 10.26 -17.76
N SER A 44 13.40 9.40 -17.15
CA SER A 44 13.78 8.09 -17.71
C SER A 44 12.86 6.94 -17.32
N GLY A 45 12.08 7.08 -16.23
CA GLY A 45 11.28 6.01 -15.63
C GLY A 45 12.10 4.96 -14.92
N ILE A 46 13.40 5.21 -14.68
CA ILE A 46 14.29 4.28 -13.98
C ILE A 46 14.03 4.33 -12.47
N ALA A 47 13.95 3.16 -11.84
CA ALA A 47 13.84 3.01 -10.40
C ALA A 47 15.00 2.16 -9.86
N LEU A 48 15.77 2.71 -8.93
CA LEU A 48 16.91 2.04 -8.30
C LEU A 48 16.61 1.75 -6.83
N PHE A 49 16.73 0.50 -6.42
CA PHE A 49 16.47 0.09 -5.04
C PHE A 49 17.32 0.91 -4.06
N ASP A 50 16.67 1.45 -3.04
CA ASP A 50 17.28 2.24 -1.97
C ASP A 50 17.31 1.42 -0.67
N ARG A 51 16.13 1.12 -0.10
CA ARG A 51 16.00 0.35 1.13
C ARG A 51 14.59 -0.21 1.33
N TYR A 52 14.43 -1.13 2.26
CA TYR A 52 13.11 -1.46 2.82
C TYR A 52 12.71 -0.42 3.87
N ILE A 53 11.45 0.01 3.84
CA ILE A 53 10.90 1.06 4.72
C ILE A 53 9.90 0.52 5.74
N VAL A 54 9.18 -0.54 5.39
CA VAL A 54 8.28 -1.27 6.31
C VAL A 54 8.73 -2.71 6.31
N THR A 55 9.06 -3.26 7.47
CA THR A 55 9.66 -4.59 7.60
C THR A 55 9.04 -5.45 8.69
N ASP A 56 8.11 -4.90 9.48
CA ASP A 56 7.57 -5.57 10.67
C ASP A 56 6.14 -6.07 10.41
N TYR A 57 6.04 -7.11 9.59
CA TYR A 57 4.80 -7.84 9.39
C TYR A 57 4.82 -9.18 10.14
N SER A 58 3.69 -9.55 10.78
CA SER A 58 3.53 -10.90 11.33
C SER A 58 3.49 -11.96 10.23
N THR A 59 3.80 -13.21 10.57
CA THR A 59 3.96 -14.30 9.60
C THR A 59 2.75 -14.54 8.70
N ASP A 60 1.54 -14.23 9.17
CA ASP A 60 0.28 -14.49 8.46
C ASP A 60 -0.33 -13.23 7.83
N VAL A 61 0.39 -12.10 7.86
CA VAL A 61 -0.04 -10.82 7.30
C VAL A 61 0.89 -10.41 6.17
N PHE A 62 0.32 -10.12 5.02
CA PHE A 62 1.07 -9.81 3.82
C PHE A 62 0.69 -8.43 3.28
N PRO A 63 1.67 -7.55 3.00
CA PRO A 63 1.38 -6.31 2.29
C PRO A 63 0.92 -6.62 0.87
N ASP A 64 -0.19 -5.97 0.45
CA ASP A 64 -0.83 -6.21 -0.83
C ASP A 64 -0.87 -4.92 -1.66
N GLY A 65 -2.03 -4.38 -1.98
CA GLY A 65 -2.14 -3.10 -2.66
C GLY A 65 -1.82 -1.91 -1.76
N MET A 66 -1.44 -0.79 -2.34
CA MET A 66 -1.11 0.44 -1.60
C MET A 66 -1.45 1.70 -2.38
N CYS A 67 -1.53 2.82 -1.68
CA CYS A 67 -1.51 4.16 -2.25
C CYS A 67 -0.65 5.12 -1.40
N VAL A 68 -0.36 6.30 -1.96
CA VAL A 68 0.38 7.37 -1.28
C VAL A 68 -0.52 8.57 -1.13
N ASP A 69 -0.56 9.18 0.05
CA ASP A 69 -1.37 10.39 0.28
C ASP A 69 -0.59 11.67 -0.06
N THR A 70 -1.29 12.80 0.00
CA THR A 70 -0.72 14.12 -0.34
C THR A 70 0.39 14.56 0.61
N ASP A 71 0.45 14.00 1.82
CA ASP A 71 1.49 14.27 2.81
C ASP A 71 2.70 13.35 2.62
N GLY A 72 2.64 12.43 1.63
CA GLY A 72 3.69 11.47 1.32
C GLY A 72 3.66 10.19 2.15
N MET A 73 2.64 10.02 2.99
CA MET A 73 2.48 8.79 3.77
C MET A 73 1.92 7.68 2.90
N ILE A 74 2.32 6.44 3.18
CA ILE A 74 1.85 5.27 2.45
C ILE A 74 0.73 4.56 3.22
N TRP A 75 -0.31 4.17 2.48
CA TRP A 75 -1.42 3.37 2.98
C TRP A 75 -1.32 1.98 2.36
N VAL A 76 -1.14 0.96 3.17
CA VAL A 76 -0.91 -0.42 2.74
C VAL A 76 -2.07 -1.30 3.20
N ALA A 77 -2.71 -1.96 2.24
CA ALA A 77 -3.68 -3.02 2.50
C ALA A 77 -2.93 -4.28 2.98
N GLU A 78 -3.43 -4.88 4.07
CA GLU A 78 -2.79 -6.03 4.69
C GLU A 78 -3.65 -7.27 4.50
N TRP A 79 -3.27 -8.11 3.51
CA TRP A 79 -3.88 -9.42 3.28
C TRP A 79 -3.69 -10.32 4.49
N GLY A 80 -4.78 -10.85 5.02
CA GLY A 80 -4.79 -11.63 6.26
C GLY A 80 -4.84 -10.79 7.54
N GLY A 81 -4.63 -9.45 7.44
CA GLY A 81 -4.55 -8.55 8.58
C GLY A 81 -5.85 -7.84 8.96
N SER A 82 -6.92 -7.98 8.17
CA SER A 82 -8.22 -7.31 8.39
C SER A 82 -8.11 -5.79 8.51
N ARG A 83 -7.16 -5.15 7.81
CA ARG A 83 -6.90 -3.70 7.97
C ARG A 83 -6.16 -3.09 6.80
N VAL A 84 -6.19 -1.75 6.76
CA VAL A 84 -5.24 -0.91 6.03
C VAL A 84 -4.43 -0.12 7.05
N CYS A 85 -3.11 -0.10 6.91
CA CYS A 85 -2.20 0.64 7.79
C CYS A 85 -1.59 1.85 7.07
N LYS A 86 -1.48 2.98 7.79
CA LYS A 86 -0.75 4.17 7.37
C LYS A 86 0.66 4.13 7.95
N TRP A 87 1.67 4.36 7.12
CA TRP A 87 3.07 4.32 7.49
C TRP A 87 3.79 5.59 7.04
N ASP A 88 4.74 6.06 7.86
CA ASP A 88 5.71 7.05 7.45
C ASP A 88 6.86 6.37 6.67
N PRO A 89 7.07 6.68 5.38
CA PRO A 89 8.10 6.03 4.58
C PRO A 89 9.53 6.47 4.92
N GLU A 90 9.71 7.54 5.69
CA GLU A 90 11.05 7.97 6.13
C GLU A 90 11.50 7.24 7.40
N THR A 91 10.61 7.08 8.37
CA THR A 91 10.91 6.44 9.66
C THR A 91 10.57 4.97 9.69
N GLY A 92 9.62 4.50 8.87
CA GLY A 92 9.04 3.16 8.93
C GLY A 92 8.03 2.98 10.07
N GLU A 93 7.61 4.06 10.72
CA GLU A 93 6.67 4.03 11.82
C GLU A 93 5.23 3.84 11.32
N LYS A 94 4.47 2.97 12.00
CA LYS A 94 3.03 2.83 11.80
C LYS A 94 2.32 3.98 12.50
N LEU A 95 1.66 4.85 11.73
CA LEU A 95 0.98 6.05 12.23
C LEU A 95 -0.45 5.76 12.70
N THR A 96 -1.19 4.94 11.94
CA THR A 96 -2.56 4.57 12.26
C THR A 96 -3.00 3.34 11.47
N GLU A 97 -4.19 2.82 11.80
CA GLU A 97 -4.82 1.73 11.05
C GLU A 97 -6.33 1.91 10.94
N ILE A 98 -6.91 1.33 9.89
CA ILE A 98 -8.35 1.24 9.67
C ILE A 98 -8.70 -0.26 9.66
N LEU A 99 -9.48 -0.69 10.65
CA LEU A 99 -9.93 -2.08 10.76
C LEU A 99 -11.12 -2.35 9.84
N LEU A 100 -11.12 -3.49 9.18
CA LEU A 100 -12.18 -3.98 8.30
C LEU A 100 -12.84 -5.23 8.93
N PRO A 101 -14.15 -5.42 8.69
CA PRO A 101 -14.88 -6.59 9.19
C PRO A 101 -14.66 -7.85 8.32
N CYS A 102 -13.59 -7.91 7.56
CA CYS A 102 -13.21 -9.05 6.71
C CYS A 102 -11.70 -9.23 6.72
N LYS A 103 -11.24 -10.47 6.51
CA LYS A 103 -9.84 -10.86 6.69
C LYS A 103 -8.93 -10.40 5.55
N TYR A 104 -9.40 -10.50 4.31
CA TYR A 104 -8.56 -10.35 3.12
C TYR A 104 -8.72 -8.97 2.50
N VAL A 105 -7.98 -8.00 3.01
CA VAL A 105 -7.92 -6.63 2.50
C VAL A 105 -6.87 -6.58 1.40
N SER A 106 -7.27 -6.24 0.17
CA SER A 106 -6.44 -6.46 -1.01
C SER A 106 -5.81 -5.20 -1.59
N SER A 107 -6.50 -4.05 -1.56
CA SER A 107 -5.94 -2.80 -2.06
C SER A 107 -6.67 -1.59 -1.49
N CYS A 108 -6.09 -0.41 -1.69
CA CYS A 108 -6.72 0.84 -1.34
C CYS A 108 -6.33 1.95 -2.31
N CYS A 109 -7.20 2.95 -2.44
CA CYS A 109 -6.90 4.17 -3.17
C CYS A 109 -7.62 5.37 -2.57
N LEU A 110 -7.05 6.55 -2.75
CA LEU A 110 -7.65 7.80 -2.33
C LEU A 110 -8.65 8.31 -3.35
N GLY A 111 -9.72 8.92 -2.86
CA GLY A 111 -10.76 9.56 -3.66
C GLY A 111 -11.52 10.62 -2.87
N GLY A 112 -12.58 11.17 -3.49
CA GLY A 112 -13.26 12.37 -3.01
C GLY A 112 -12.65 13.64 -3.58
N ASN A 113 -13.32 14.78 -3.41
CA ASN A 113 -12.90 16.05 -4.02
C ASN A 113 -11.53 16.53 -3.48
N ASN A 114 -11.23 16.20 -2.23
CA ASN A 114 -10.00 16.59 -1.55
C ASN A 114 -9.16 15.36 -1.14
N LEU A 115 -9.40 14.19 -1.75
CA LEU A 115 -8.76 12.92 -1.40
C LEU A 115 -8.96 12.54 0.08
N GLU A 116 -10.11 12.91 0.64
CA GLU A 116 -10.47 12.68 2.05
C GLU A 116 -11.09 11.30 2.32
N ARG A 117 -11.28 10.52 1.27
CA ARG A 117 -11.83 9.15 1.39
C ARG A 117 -10.83 8.13 0.93
N LEU A 118 -10.68 7.09 1.72
CA LEU A 118 -9.96 5.88 1.33
C LEU A 118 -10.98 4.83 0.88
N TYR A 119 -10.88 4.39 -0.37
CA TYR A 119 -11.64 3.26 -0.92
C TYR A 119 -10.80 2.00 -0.80
N ILE A 120 -11.41 0.92 -0.30
CA ILE A 120 -10.68 -0.29 0.10
C ILE A 120 -11.36 -1.49 -0.55
N THR A 121 -10.59 -2.23 -1.32
CA THR A 121 -11.01 -3.50 -1.92
C THR A 121 -10.68 -4.67 -1.01
N THR A 122 -11.49 -5.70 -1.07
CA THR A 122 -11.31 -6.93 -0.29
C THR A 122 -11.58 -8.15 -1.15
N ALA A 123 -11.13 -9.31 -0.71
CA ALA A 123 -11.43 -10.58 -1.34
C ALA A 123 -12.25 -11.48 -0.40
N ARG A 124 -13.08 -12.33 -1.00
CA ARG A 124 -13.77 -13.38 -0.28
C ARG A 124 -12.83 -14.57 -0.12
N GLY A 125 -12.57 -14.96 1.13
CA GLY A 125 -11.81 -16.17 1.46
C GLY A 125 -12.71 -17.41 1.56
N SER A 126 -12.08 -18.54 1.85
CA SER A 126 -12.78 -19.79 2.21
C SER A 126 -13.39 -19.73 3.61
N ASP A 127 -12.88 -18.84 4.46
CA ASP A 127 -13.40 -18.60 5.81
C ASP A 127 -14.66 -17.75 5.66
N SER A 128 -15.68 -18.03 6.43
CA SER A 128 -17.06 -17.54 6.33
C SER A 128 -17.25 -16.03 6.59
N ASP A 129 -16.40 -15.18 6.01
CA ASP A 129 -16.61 -13.74 6.00
C ASP A 129 -17.72 -13.40 5.00
N ASP A 130 -18.96 -13.31 5.46
CA ASP A 130 -20.14 -13.04 4.62
C ASP A 130 -20.01 -11.76 3.79
N ILE A 131 -19.14 -10.82 4.22
CA ILE A 131 -18.94 -9.53 3.56
C ILE A 131 -17.59 -9.40 2.83
N GLY A 132 -16.75 -10.43 2.85
CA GLY A 132 -15.51 -10.48 2.05
C GLY A 132 -15.82 -10.36 0.55
N GLY A 133 -14.97 -9.60 -0.17
CA GLY A 133 -15.19 -9.21 -1.56
C GLY A 133 -15.99 -7.92 -1.74
N ALA A 134 -16.49 -7.31 -0.66
CA ALA A 134 -17.14 -6.01 -0.72
C ALA A 134 -16.11 -4.88 -0.93
N LEU A 135 -16.59 -3.75 -1.49
CA LEU A 135 -15.87 -2.48 -1.55
C LEU A 135 -16.26 -1.62 -0.34
N PHE A 136 -15.27 -1.17 0.40
CA PHE A 136 -15.45 -0.30 1.56
C PHE A 136 -14.97 1.11 1.27
N SER A 137 -15.44 2.08 2.07
CA SER A 137 -14.86 3.42 2.12
C SER A 137 -14.76 3.91 3.56
N ALA A 138 -13.69 4.63 3.88
CA ALA A 138 -13.45 5.28 5.16
C ALA A 138 -13.18 6.78 4.96
N ASP A 139 -13.71 7.61 5.84
CA ASP A 139 -13.34 9.02 5.93
C ASP A 139 -12.02 9.13 6.69
N ILE A 140 -11.01 9.71 6.06
CA ILE A 140 -9.67 9.86 6.63
C ILE A 140 -9.32 11.31 6.97
N THR A 141 -10.30 12.22 7.00
CA THR A 141 -10.08 13.65 7.25
C THR A 141 -9.32 13.89 8.55
N THR A 142 -9.64 13.14 9.61
CA THR A 142 -8.99 13.25 10.93
C THR A 142 -7.65 12.52 11.04
N LEU A 143 -7.29 11.74 10.03
CA LEU A 143 -6.05 10.93 9.99
C LEU A 143 -4.95 11.57 9.13
N ARG A 144 -5.20 12.77 8.59
CA ARG A 144 -4.21 13.57 7.87
C ARG A 144 -3.35 14.37 8.84
N GLY A 145 -2.08 14.55 8.49
CA GLY A 145 -1.16 15.34 9.30
C GLY A 145 -0.75 14.71 10.63
N LYS A 146 -0.99 13.41 10.80
CA LYS A 146 -0.48 12.66 11.95
C LYS A 146 0.53 11.65 11.45
#